data_d02c9460f0e59f10b40b642f7aa79edd
#
_entry.id   d02c9460f0e59f10b40b642f7aa79edd
#
_cell.length_a   1.000
_cell.length_b   1.000
_cell.length_c   1.000
_cell.angle_alpha   90.00
_cell.angle_beta   90.00
_cell.angle_gamma   90.00
#
_symmetry.space_group_name_H-M   'P 1'
#
loop_
_entity.id
_entity.type
_entity.pdbx_description
1 polymer ?
#
loop_
_entity_poly.entity_id
_entity_poly.type
_entity_poly.pdbx_seq_one_letter_code
_entity_poly.pdbx_strand_id
1 'polypeptide(L)'
;PGPCALITALAVSGLPTGRFTFEGFLAMNKKNRRAHLAQLRQESRTMIFYEAPHKLTATLADLADAFGPERRISLCRELTKLHEEVRRTTLGEACQWYGENAPKGEFVLVVEGAPEQAPEEATLEDGLARALALQAEGASLRDAVRQAAKELSLPRSALYDLALRSRE
;
A
#
# COMPACT_ATOMS: atom_id res chain seq x y z
N PRO A 1 23.31 17.18 12.82
CA PRO A 1 22.52 15.96 13.01
C PRO A 1 22.22 15.73 14.49
N GLY A 2 21.04 15.22 14.80
CA GLY A 2 20.62 14.99 16.16
C GLY A 2 19.62 13.83 16.26
N PRO A 3 19.18 13.49 17.49
CA PRO A 3 18.21 12.44 17.73
C PRO A 3 16.90 12.73 16.97
N CYS A 4 16.35 11.70 16.33
CA CYS A 4 15.08 11.80 15.59
C CYS A 4 14.27 10.53 15.80
N ALA A 5 13.14 10.64 16.50
CA ALA A 5 12.32 9.48 16.87
C ALA A 5 11.82 8.71 15.65
N LEU A 6 11.41 9.40 14.57
CA LEU A 6 10.93 8.71 13.36
C LEU A 6 12.03 7.86 12.69
N ILE A 7 13.27 8.36 12.61
CA ILE A 7 14.38 7.62 12.00
C ILE A 7 14.81 6.45 12.90
N THR A 8 14.83 6.66 14.22
CA THR A 8 15.10 5.59 15.18
C THR A 8 14.05 4.48 15.07
N ALA A 9 12.75 4.83 15.04
CA ALA A 9 11.67 3.89 14.86
C ALA A 9 11.79 3.13 13.55
N LEU A 10 12.05 3.83 12.43
CA LEU A 10 12.23 3.22 11.12
C LEU A 10 13.38 2.21 11.13
N ALA A 11 14.52 2.55 11.71
CA ALA A 11 15.70 1.68 11.79
C ALA A 11 15.44 0.38 12.57
N VAL A 12 14.61 0.44 13.62
CA VAL A 12 14.29 -0.74 14.45
C VAL A 12 12.98 -1.43 14.05
N SER A 13 12.23 -0.91 13.10
CA SER A 13 10.89 -1.40 12.73
C SER A 13 10.89 -2.80 12.12
N GLY A 14 11.94 -3.17 11.38
CA GLY A 14 11.97 -4.39 10.57
C GLY A 14 11.15 -4.27 9.27
N LEU A 15 10.73 -3.06 8.88
CA LEU A 15 10.04 -2.76 7.64
C LEU A 15 11.01 -2.13 6.62
N PRO A 16 10.67 -2.06 5.32
CA PRO A 16 11.51 -1.45 4.30
C PRO A 16 11.88 0.01 4.63
N THR A 17 13.17 0.32 4.59
CA THR A 17 13.69 1.65 5.00
C THR A 17 14.15 2.51 3.82
N GLY A 18 14.23 1.95 2.61
CA GLY A 18 14.81 2.64 1.45
C GLY A 18 13.98 3.84 0.98
N ARG A 19 12.66 3.78 1.12
CA ARG A 19 11.73 4.86 0.81
C ARG A 19 10.62 4.86 1.85
N PHE A 20 10.32 6.01 2.42
CA PHE A 20 9.29 6.16 3.44
C PHE A 20 8.62 7.54 3.37
N THR A 21 7.48 7.66 4.00
CA THR A 21 6.78 8.94 4.20
C THR A 21 6.63 9.23 5.68
N PHE A 22 6.67 10.48 6.05
CA PHE A 22 6.35 10.94 7.40
C PHE A 22 5.02 11.68 7.38
N GLU A 23 4.02 11.06 7.98
CA GLU A 23 2.63 11.53 7.98
C GLU A 23 2.30 12.37 9.24
N GLY A 24 3.21 12.38 10.23
CA GLY A 24 3.01 13.11 11.47
C GLY A 24 1.88 12.55 12.32
N PHE A 25 1.09 13.44 12.95
CA PHE A 25 -0.10 13.08 13.70
C PHE A 25 -1.34 13.09 12.81
N LEU A 26 -2.16 12.06 12.93
CA LEU A 26 -3.45 12.06 12.25
C LEU A 26 -4.38 13.16 12.77
N ALA A 27 -5.14 13.76 11.86
CA ALA A 27 -6.06 14.84 12.19
C ALA A 27 -7.10 14.43 13.26
N MET A 28 -7.38 15.31 14.22
CA MET A 28 -8.41 15.07 15.25
C MET A 28 -9.80 15.00 14.65
N ASN A 29 -10.09 15.81 13.66
CA ASN A 29 -11.35 15.78 12.93
C ASN A 29 -11.47 14.48 12.13
N LYS A 30 -12.53 13.71 12.40
CA LYS A 30 -12.77 12.39 11.80
C LYS A 30 -12.88 12.44 10.26
N LYS A 31 -13.47 13.49 9.69
CA LYS A 31 -13.61 13.66 8.24
C LYS A 31 -12.23 13.84 7.58
N ASN A 32 -11.40 14.72 8.13
CA ASN A 32 -10.06 14.99 7.60
C ASN A 32 -9.14 13.78 7.77
N ARG A 33 -9.23 13.07 8.90
CA ARG A 33 -8.48 11.84 9.17
C ARG A 33 -8.82 10.75 8.16
N ARG A 34 -10.10 10.52 7.90
CA ARG A 34 -10.53 9.54 6.88
C ARG A 34 -10.07 9.93 5.48
N ALA A 35 -10.15 11.21 5.13
CA ALA A 35 -9.68 11.69 3.84
C ALA A 35 -8.16 11.49 3.66
N HIS A 36 -7.37 11.78 4.71
CA HIS A 36 -5.92 11.53 4.72
C HIS A 36 -5.62 10.04 4.56
N LEU A 37 -6.24 9.16 5.36
CA LEU A 37 -6.04 7.72 5.25
C LEU A 37 -6.47 7.14 3.90
N ALA A 38 -7.53 7.69 3.31
CA ALA A 38 -7.97 7.28 1.97
C ALA A 38 -6.92 7.60 0.89
N GLN A 39 -6.21 8.73 0.99
CA GLN A 39 -5.11 9.08 0.09
C GLN A 39 -3.91 8.13 0.23
N LEU A 40 -3.67 7.63 1.45
CA LEU A 40 -2.56 6.72 1.76
C LEU A 40 -2.85 5.25 1.45
N ARG A 41 -4.06 4.91 1.02
CA ARG A 41 -4.48 3.51 0.80
C ARG A 41 -3.58 2.74 -0.17
N GLN A 42 -3.10 3.44 -1.21
CA GLN A 42 -2.22 2.91 -2.25
C GLN A 42 -0.74 3.30 -2.06
N GLU A 43 -0.40 3.91 -0.93
CA GLU A 43 0.99 4.29 -0.66
C GLU A 43 1.85 3.04 -0.49
N SER A 44 2.80 2.83 -1.41
CA SER A 44 3.69 1.66 -1.41
C SER A 44 4.92 1.81 -0.51
N ARG A 45 5.24 3.03 -0.12
CA ARG A 45 6.37 3.30 0.79
C ARG A 45 5.97 3.02 2.24
N THR A 46 6.94 2.74 3.09
CA THR A 46 6.72 2.67 4.54
C THR A 46 6.24 4.02 5.07
N MET A 47 5.14 4.01 5.83
CA MET A 47 4.51 5.21 6.40
C MET A 47 4.84 5.32 7.89
N ILE A 48 5.16 6.53 8.37
CA ILE A 48 5.50 6.77 9.78
C ILE A 48 4.55 7.81 10.36
N PHE A 49 3.90 7.44 11.49
CA PHE A 49 3.00 8.32 12.23
C PHE A 49 3.50 8.49 13.66
N TYR A 50 3.23 9.66 14.24
CA TYR A 50 3.33 9.86 15.67
C TYR A 50 1.96 9.70 16.31
N GLU A 51 1.91 9.14 17.52
CA GLU A 51 0.65 9.02 18.23
C GLU A 51 0.81 9.11 19.75
N ALA A 52 -0.18 9.75 20.37
CA ALA A 52 -0.30 9.83 21.81
C ALA A 52 -1.04 8.60 22.36
N PRO A 53 -0.74 8.15 23.61
CA PRO A 53 -1.31 6.92 24.16
C PRO A 53 -2.84 6.94 24.19
N HIS A 54 -3.44 8.07 24.55
CA HIS A 54 -4.89 8.20 24.67
C HIS A 54 -5.66 8.13 23.34
N LYS A 55 -4.96 8.20 22.21
CA LYS A 55 -5.55 8.10 20.86
C LYS A 55 -5.20 6.79 20.17
N LEU A 56 -4.19 6.07 20.65
CA LEU A 56 -3.61 4.92 19.96
C LEU A 56 -4.66 3.89 19.53
N THR A 57 -5.55 3.49 20.42
CA THR A 57 -6.57 2.46 20.12
C THR A 57 -7.49 2.89 18.98
N ALA A 58 -7.94 4.15 19.00
CA ALA A 58 -8.78 4.68 17.91
C ALA A 58 -8.00 4.81 16.59
N THR A 59 -6.75 5.23 16.65
CA THR A 59 -5.87 5.33 15.48
C THR A 59 -5.59 3.98 14.87
N LEU A 60 -5.30 2.95 15.67
CA LEU A 60 -5.10 1.58 15.16
C LEU A 60 -6.35 1.05 14.46
N ALA A 61 -7.54 1.30 15.01
CA ALA A 61 -8.80 0.91 14.38
C ALA A 61 -9.01 1.61 13.04
N ASP A 62 -8.75 2.93 12.95
CA ASP A 62 -8.86 3.68 11.70
C ASP A 62 -7.82 3.23 10.65
N LEU A 63 -6.60 2.89 11.08
CA LEU A 63 -5.55 2.33 10.20
C LEU A 63 -5.94 0.94 9.69
N ALA A 64 -6.47 0.07 10.56
CA ALA A 64 -6.93 -1.27 10.17
C ALA A 64 -8.12 -1.23 9.19
N ASP A 65 -9.05 -0.28 9.39
CA ASP A 65 -10.17 -0.05 8.47
C ASP A 65 -9.69 0.45 7.09
N ALA A 66 -8.68 1.33 7.07
CA ALA A 66 -8.17 1.92 5.85
C ALA A 66 -7.25 0.98 5.06
N PHE A 67 -6.36 0.24 5.73
CA PHE A 67 -5.25 -0.51 5.11
C PHE A 67 -5.42 -2.04 5.18
N GLY A 68 -6.41 -2.52 5.92
CA GLY A 68 -6.66 -3.93 6.19
C GLY A 68 -5.96 -4.44 7.45
N PRO A 69 -6.57 -5.42 8.17
CA PRO A 69 -6.06 -5.93 9.44
C PRO A 69 -4.72 -6.68 9.32
N GLU A 70 -4.42 -7.25 8.15
CA GLU A 70 -3.18 -8.00 7.90
C GLU A 70 -1.98 -7.11 7.60
N ARG A 71 -2.17 -5.79 7.45
CA ARG A 71 -1.09 -4.85 7.19
C ARG A 71 -0.10 -4.83 8.34
N ARG A 72 1.18 -5.05 8.03
CA ARG A 72 2.24 -5.06 9.03
C ARG A 72 2.46 -3.68 9.64
N ILE A 73 2.69 -3.66 10.94
CA ILE A 73 3.01 -2.45 11.71
C ILE A 73 4.09 -2.76 12.74
N SER A 74 4.94 -1.78 12.99
CA SER A 74 5.83 -1.75 14.15
C SER A 74 5.45 -0.58 15.04
N LEU A 75 5.06 -0.88 16.28
CA LEU A 75 4.77 0.12 17.29
C LEU A 75 6.03 0.31 18.16
N CYS A 76 6.67 1.46 18.03
CA CYS A 76 7.86 1.83 18.79
C CYS A 76 7.42 2.76 19.93
N ARG A 77 7.56 2.29 21.16
CA ARG A 77 7.12 2.99 22.35
C ARG A 77 8.30 3.43 23.19
N GLU A 78 8.27 4.65 23.74
CA GLU A 78 9.22 5.17 24.72
C GLU A 78 10.68 5.00 24.28
N LEU A 79 10.97 5.20 22.98
CA LEU A 79 12.30 5.05 22.39
C LEU A 79 13.36 5.81 23.21
N THR A 80 14.49 5.17 23.47
CA THR A 80 15.63 5.64 24.27
C THR A 80 15.34 5.85 25.76
N LYS A 81 14.15 5.46 26.25
CA LYS A 81 13.76 5.55 27.67
C LYS A 81 13.78 4.18 28.34
N LEU A 82 13.61 4.14 29.66
CA LEU A 82 13.65 2.91 30.49
C LEU A 82 12.62 1.85 30.04
N HIS A 83 11.49 2.28 29.50
CA HIS A 83 10.39 1.40 29.07
C HIS A 83 10.29 1.32 27.54
N GLU A 84 11.43 1.37 26.85
CA GLU A 84 11.47 1.18 25.40
C GLU A 84 10.91 -0.18 25.01
N GLU A 85 10.03 -0.17 24.03
CA GLU A 85 9.44 -1.38 23.45
C GLU A 85 9.27 -1.22 21.95
N VAL A 86 9.62 -2.26 21.20
CA VAL A 86 9.36 -2.36 19.76
C VAL A 86 8.53 -3.60 19.49
N ARG A 87 7.26 -3.41 19.21
CA ARG A 87 6.30 -4.48 18.90
C ARG A 87 6.05 -4.53 17.39
N ARG A 88 6.50 -5.61 16.77
CA ARG A 88 6.26 -5.90 15.35
C ARG A 88 5.12 -6.88 15.25
N THR A 89 4.07 -6.50 14.52
CA THR A 89 2.82 -7.26 14.46
C THR A 89 1.99 -6.83 13.23
N THR A 90 0.72 -7.19 13.16
CA THR A 90 -0.26 -6.68 12.20
C THR A 90 -1.18 -5.65 12.85
N LEU A 91 -1.88 -4.86 12.03
CA LEU A 91 -2.86 -3.88 12.54
C LEU A 91 -3.99 -4.56 13.33
N GLY A 92 -4.45 -5.73 12.88
CA GLY A 92 -5.49 -6.50 13.58
C GLY A 92 -5.05 -6.97 14.95
N GLU A 93 -3.86 -7.57 15.04
CA GLU A 93 -3.28 -8.02 16.32
C GLU A 93 -2.99 -6.83 17.26
N ALA A 94 -2.51 -5.69 16.71
CA ALA A 94 -2.31 -4.48 17.49
C ALA A 94 -3.64 -3.94 18.06
N CYS A 95 -4.71 -3.93 17.26
CA CYS A 95 -6.06 -3.54 17.72
C CYS A 95 -6.53 -4.44 18.88
N GLN A 96 -6.37 -5.75 18.76
CA GLN A 96 -6.76 -6.70 19.82
C GLN A 96 -5.95 -6.45 21.07
N TRP A 97 -4.61 -6.37 20.97
CA TRP A 97 -3.74 -6.16 22.11
C TRP A 97 -4.05 -4.89 22.88
N TYR A 98 -4.18 -3.75 22.19
CA TYR A 98 -4.45 -2.47 22.82
C TYR A 98 -5.93 -2.22 23.12
N GLY A 99 -6.82 -3.13 22.72
CA GLY A 99 -8.18 -3.22 23.23
C GLY A 99 -8.25 -3.77 24.67
N GLU A 100 -7.30 -4.64 25.02
CA GLU A 100 -7.21 -5.28 26.34
C GLU A 100 -6.17 -4.61 27.27
N ASN A 101 -5.16 -3.96 26.69
CA ASN A 101 -4.02 -3.36 27.40
C ASN A 101 -3.97 -1.86 27.18
N ALA A 102 -4.20 -1.09 28.23
CA ALA A 102 -4.18 0.38 28.14
C ALA A 102 -2.81 0.90 27.67
N PRO A 103 -2.74 1.68 26.56
CA PRO A 103 -1.49 2.22 26.05
C PRO A 103 -0.91 3.26 27.00
N LYS A 104 0.43 3.23 27.18
CA LYS A 104 1.18 4.17 28.01
C LYS A 104 2.41 4.65 27.25
N GLY A 105 2.80 5.91 27.48
CA GLY A 105 3.96 6.50 26.85
C GLY A 105 3.68 7.02 25.43
N GLU A 106 4.73 7.45 24.74
CA GLU A 106 4.66 8.03 23.39
C GLU A 106 4.95 6.96 22.34
N PHE A 107 4.25 7.02 21.22
CA PHE A 107 4.35 6.02 20.16
C PHE A 107 4.83 6.62 18.84
N VAL A 108 5.68 5.88 18.15
CA VAL A 108 5.92 6.01 16.73
C VAL A 108 5.39 4.75 16.05
N LEU A 109 4.46 4.93 15.13
CA LEU A 109 3.85 3.86 14.36
C LEU A 109 4.54 3.80 13.00
N VAL A 110 5.17 2.69 12.68
CA VAL A 110 5.77 2.44 11.37
C VAL A 110 4.91 1.40 10.67
N VAL A 111 4.21 1.80 9.62
CA VAL A 111 3.23 0.97 8.89
C VAL A 111 3.82 0.60 7.54
N GLU A 112 3.72 -0.67 7.18
CA GLU A 112 4.13 -1.15 5.87
C GLU A 112 3.33 -0.49 4.75
N GLY A 113 3.98 -0.16 3.64
CA GLY A 113 3.32 0.33 2.44
C GLY A 113 2.34 -0.69 1.83
N ALA A 114 1.49 -0.24 0.92
CA ALA A 114 0.69 -1.16 0.12
C ALA A 114 1.61 -2.13 -0.63
N PRO A 115 1.27 -3.41 -0.76
CA PRO A 115 2.01 -4.29 -1.65
C PRO A 115 2.04 -3.65 -3.04
N GLU A 116 3.22 -3.65 -3.67
CA GLU A 116 3.27 -3.31 -5.08
C GLU A 116 2.27 -4.22 -5.79
N GLN A 117 1.21 -3.62 -6.35
CA GLN A 117 0.39 -4.36 -7.30
C GLN A 117 1.35 -4.72 -8.43
N ALA A 118 1.67 -6.02 -8.54
CA ALA A 118 2.25 -6.49 -9.79
C ALA A 118 1.35 -5.92 -10.89
N PRO A 119 1.89 -5.28 -11.94
CA PRO A 119 1.06 -4.85 -13.05
C PRO A 119 0.20 -6.06 -13.42
N GLU A 120 -1.12 -5.92 -13.42
CA GLU A 120 -2.00 -6.99 -13.86
C GLU A 120 -1.46 -7.41 -15.22
N GLU A 121 -0.96 -8.64 -15.29
CA GLU A 121 -0.44 -9.16 -16.56
C GLU A 121 -1.62 -9.10 -17.51
N ALA A 122 -1.48 -8.24 -18.54
CA ALA A 122 -2.52 -8.05 -19.51
C ALA A 122 -2.89 -9.41 -20.11
N THR A 123 -4.16 -9.71 -20.13
CA THR A 123 -4.70 -10.96 -20.66
C THR A 123 -4.73 -10.91 -22.20
N LEU A 124 -4.84 -12.07 -22.83
CA LEU A 124 -5.08 -12.12 -24.29
C LEU A 124 -6.40 -11.44 -24.68
N GLU A 125 -7.37 -11.40 -23.77
CA GLU A 125 -8.65 -10.71 -23.97
C GLU A 125 -8.47 -9.18 -23.97
N ASP A 126 -7.66 -8.64 -23.09
CA ASP A 126 -7.26 -7.22 -23.10
C ASP A 126 -6.52 -6.86 -24.39
N GLY A 127 -5.63 -7.74 -24.83
CA GLY A 127 -4.93 -7.64 -26.11
C GLY A 127 -5.86 -7.62 -27.30
N LEU A 128 -6.89 -8.48 -27.28
CA LEU A 128 -7.92 -8.53 -28.33
C LEU A 128 -8.74 -7.24 -28.35
N ALA A 129 -9.22 -6.78 -27.20
CA ALA A 129 -9.97 -5.53 -27.07
C ALA A 129 -9.16 -4.34 -27.62
N ARG A 130 -7.87 -4.27 -27.30
CA ARG A 130 -6.95 -3.22 -27.80
C ARG A 130 -6.75 -3.33 -29.33
N ALA A 131 -6.57 -4.54 -29.85
CA ALA A 131 -6.41 -4.76 -31.28
C ALA A 131 -7.68 -4.36 -32.07
N LEU A 132 -8.87 -4.66 -31.54
CA LEU A 132 -10.13 -4.25 -32.15
C LEU A 132 -10.31 -2.73 -32.15
N ALA A 133 -9.91 -2.04 -31.08
CA ALA A 133 -9.93 -0.58 -31.03
C ALA A 133 -9.01 0.03 -32.10
N LEU A 134 -7.79 -0.48 -32.26
CA LEU A 134 -6.85 -0.04 -33.30
C LEU A 134 -7.38 -0.30 -34.72
N GLN A 135 -8.14 -1.39 -34.93
CA GLN A 135 -8.79 -1.65 -36.19
C GLN A 135 -9.93 -0.65 -36.50
N ALA A 136 -10.69 -0.26 -35.49
CA ALA A 136 -11.72 0.77 -35.63
C ALA A 136 -11.12 2.14 -36.00
N GLU A 137 -9.87 2.39 -35.62
CA GLU A 137 -9.07 3.55 -36.00
C GLU A 137 -8.46 3.44 -37.41
N GLY A 138 -8.65 2.30 -38.12
CA GLY A 138 -8.23 2.09 -39.51
C GLY A 138 -6.97 1.23 -39.68
N ALA A 139 -6.42 0.65 -38.63
CA ALA A 139 -5.27 -0.24 -38.76
C ALA A 139 -5.64 -1.60 -39.36
N SER A 140 -4.72 -2.22 -40.13
CA SER A 140 -4.90 -3.61 -40.55
C SER A 140 -4.90 -4.55 -39.35
N LEU A 141 -5.61 -5.71 -39.41
CA LEU A 141 -5.59 -6.69 -38.33
C LEU A 141 -4.18 -7.07 -37.89
N ARG A 142 -3.28 -7.26 -38.87
CA ARG A 142 -1.89 -7.64 -38.61
C ARG A 142 -1.13 -6.56 -37.86
N ASP A 143 -1.34 -5.30 -38.19
CA ASP A 143 -0.68 -4.17 -37.55
C ASP A 143 -1.29 -3.88 -36.18
N ALA A 144 -2.61 -3.96 -36.05
CA ALA A 144 -3.33 -3.80 -34.79
C ALA A 144 -2.90 -4.85 -33.75
N VAL A 145 -2.85 -6.13 -34.13
CA VAL A 145 -2.36 -7.20 -33.24
C VAL A 145 -0.89 -7.03 -32.89
N ARG A 146 -0.04 -6.64 -33.87
CA ARG A 146 1.38 -6.37 -33.60
C ARG A 146 1.57 -5.23 -32.59
N GLN A 147 0.79 -4.18 -32.71
CA GLN A 147 0.85 -3.03 -31.83
C GLN A 147 0.31 -3.35 -30.43
N ALA A 148 -0.87 -3.97 -30.34
CA ALA A 148 -1.46 -4.39 -29.08
C ALA A 148 -0.56 -5.38 -28.30
N ALA A 149 0.01 -6.37 -29.00
CA ALA A 149 0.94 -7.32 -28.40
C ALA A 149 2.20 -6.65 -27.86
N LYS A 150 2.72 -5.62 -28.55
CA LYS A 150 3.87 -4.84 -28.08
C LYS A 150 3.51 -3.95 -26.88
N GLU A 151 2.37 -3.26 -26.92
CA GLU A 151 1.90 -2.36 -25.84
C GLU A 151 1.67 -3.13 -24.54
N LEU A 152 1.09 -4.33 -24.64
CA LEU A 152 0.69 -5.14 -23.50
C LEU A 152 1.66 -6.30 -23.16
N SER A 153 2.80 -6.37 -23.85
CA SER A 153 3.82 -7.42 -23.67
C SER A 153 3.27 -8.85 -23.84
N LEU A 154 2.29 -9.03 -24.75
CA LEU A 154 1.63 -10.30 -25.01
C LEU A 154 2.28 -11.11 -26.14
N PRO A 155 2.15 -12.45 -26.16
CA PRO A 155 2.59 -13.29 -27.25
C PRO A 155 1.79 -12.99 -28.53
N ARG A 156 2.45 -12.44 -29.56
CA ARG A 156 1.79 -11.99 -30.81
C ARG A 156 1.04 -13.12 -31.54
N SER A 157 1.60 -14.34 -31.56
CA SER A 157 0.97 -15.49 -32.22
C SER A 157 -0.36 -15.86 -31.57
N ALA A 158 -0.36 -15.98 -30.24
CA ALA A 158 -1.57 -16.32 -29.48
C ALA A 158 -2.65 -15.25 -29.64
N LEU A 159 -2.26 -13.95 -29.61
CA LEU A 159 -3.20 -12.86 -29.82
C LEU A 159 -3.76 -12.82 -31.25
N TYR A 160 -2.96 -13.17 -32.25
CA TYR A 160 -3.40 -13.22 -33.64
C TYR A 160 -4.41 -14.35 -33.86
N ASP A 161 -4.14 -15.55 -33.29
CA ASP A 161 -5.04 -16.70 -33.36
C ASP A 161 -6.37 -16.41 -32.67
N LEU A 162 -6.35 -15.73 -31.51
CA LEU A 162 -7.55 -15.29 -30.83
C LEU A 162 -8.36 -14.29 -31.67
N ALA A 163 -7.68 -13.32 -32.27
CA ALA A 163 -8.32 -12.30 -33.12
C ALA A 163 -8.93 -12.87 -34.41
N LEU A 164 -8.41 -13.97 -34.94
CA LEU A 164 -9.03 -14.68 -36.07
C LEU A 164 -10.31 -15.41 -35.64
N ARG A 165 -10.28 -16.11 -34.50
CA ARG A 165 -11.44 -16.85 -33.97
C ARG A 165 -12.61 -15.95 -33.57
N SER A 166 -12.35 -14.72 -33.15
CA SER A 166 -13.41 -13.77 -32.78
C SER A 166 -14.17 -13.19 -33.97
N ARG A 167 -13.79 -13.54 -35.21
CA ARG A 167 -14.43 -13.09 -36.44
C ARG A 167 -15.33 -14.13 -37.08
N GLU A 168 -15.29 -15.37 -36.58
CA GLU A 168 -16.20 -16.45 -36.97
C GLU A 168 -17.50 -16.40 -36.14
#